data_b911ad9b68b0bfdb28e12aaa607181c0
#
_entry.id   b911ad9b68b0bfdb28e12aaa607181c0
#
_cell.length_a   1.000
_cell.length_b   1.000
_cell.length_c   1.000
_cell.angle_alpha   90.00
_cell.angle_beta   90.00
_cell.angle_gamma   90.00
#
_symmetry.space_group_name_H-M   'P 1'
#
loop_
_entity.id
_entity.type
_entity.pdbx_description
1 polymer ?
#
loop_
_entity_poly.entity_id
_entity_poly.type
_entity_poly.pdbx_seq_one_letter_code
_entity_poly.pdbx_strand_id
1 'polypeptide(L)'
;VDLAYETNARSDFQVIMTIAIDSDRNIYIVDYYREHSPLYDMPKTIINIARQYHPVRRVNVEKVGAQGIIKDHVNKLAGKDRKLAPGLSQGVRPPGGIKKEDRLEALLCPIVNGRKLFIKKEHEGIIDEMFEFPKGRNDDLLDGLWYAVTTAKPPKSSAVDISTLDERLANKEKNLASRAINWVTGQKI
;
A
#
# COMPACT_ATOMS: atom_id res chain seq x y z
N VAL A 1 -1.50 -1.75 5.72
CA VAL A 1 -0.30 -1.64 6.55
C VAL A 1 -0.31 -2.79 7.53
N ASP A 2 0.68 -3.63 7.43
CA ASP A 2 1.01 -4.71 8.36
C ASP A 2 2.26 -4.31 9.16
N LEU A 3 2.22 -4.43 10.47
CA LEU A 3 3.26 -3.89 11.35
C LEU A 3 3.77 -4.97 12.30
N ALA A 4 5.07 -5.27 12.23
CA ALA A 4 5.73 -6.15 13.18
C ALA A 4 5.94 -5.49 14.56
N TYR A 5 5.86 -6.29 15.61
CA TYR A 5 5.96 -5.81 17.00
C TYR A 5 7.41 -5.64 17.49
N GLU A 6 8.33 -6.43 16.98
CA GLU A 6 9.73 -6.47 17.44
C GLU A 6 10.70 -6.05 16.34
N THR A 7 11.74 -5.31 16.72
CA THR A 7 12.79 -4.84 15.81
C THR A 7 14.05 -5.71 15.84
N ASN A 8 13.94 -6.95 16.31
CA ASN A 8 15.06 -7.89 16.32
C ASN A 8 15.36 -8.40 14.90
N ALA A 9 16.58 -8.82 14.62
CA ALA A 9 16.99 -9.39 13.32
C ALA A 9 16.22 -10.65 12.89
N ARG A 10 15.27 -11.12 13.70
CA ARG A 10 14.34 -12.23 13.46
C ARG A 10 12.88 -11.76 13.42
N SER A 11 12.62 -10.44 13.54
CA SER A 11 11.26 -9.90 13.50
C SER A 11 10.74 -9.81 12.07
N ASP A 12 9.42 -9.90 11.93
CA ASP A 12 8.72 -9.69 10.67
C ASP A 12 8.95 -8.28 10.12
N PHE A 13 8.80 -8.12 8.82
CA PHE A 13 8.96 -6.83 8.17
C PHE A 13 7.80 -5.88 8.49
N GLN A 14 8.09 -4.58 8.51
CA GLN A 14 7.07 -3.55 8.42
C GLN A 14 6.64 -3.43 6.96
N VAL A 15 5.36 -3.66 6.66
CA VAL A 15 4.85 -3.60 5.29
C VAL A 15 3.80 -2.51 5.14
N ILE A 16 3.97 -1.67 4.11
CA ILE A 16 2.95 -0.73 3.66
C ILE A 16 2.67 -1.03 2.19
N MET A 17 1.52 -1.62 1.91
CA MET A 17 1.07 -1.91 0.57
C MET A 17 0.23 -0.75 0.02
N THR A 18 0.60 -0.21 -1.13
CA THR A 18 -0.13 0.84 -1.83
C THR A 18 -0.82 0.26 -3.06
N ILE A 19 -2.15 0.34 -3.09
CA ILE A 19 -2.96 -0.13 -4.21
C ILE A 19 -3.82 0.98 -4.80
N ALA A 20 -4.15 0.83 -6.08
CA ALA A 20 -5.25 1.55 -6.72
C ALA A 20 -6.34 0.55 -7.11
N ILE A 21 -7.59 1.03 -7.17
CA ILE A 21 -8.73 0.25 -7.65
C ILE A 21 -9.56 1.11 -8.61
N ASP A 22 -9.90 0.56 -9.76
CA ASP A 22 -10.73 1.22 -10.76
C ASP A 22 -12.23 0.90 -10.62
N SER A 23 -13.05 1.45 -11.52
CA SER A 23 -14.51 1.22 -11.54
C SER A 23 -14.87 -0.23 -11.82
N ASP A 24 -14.04 -0.95 -12.54
CA ASP A 24 -14.23 -2.36 -12.93
C ASP A 24 -13.71 -3.33 -11.86
N ARG A 25 -13.29 -2.76 -10.71
CA ARG A 25 -12.71 -3.50 -9.58
C ARG A 25 -11.38 -4.19 -9.90
N ASN A 26 -10.66 -3.69 -10.90
CA ASN A 26 -9.29 -4.10 -11.09
C ASN A 26 -8.42 -3.48 -9.99
N ILE A 27 -7.52 -4.25 -9.45
CA ILE A 27 -6.62 -3.88 -8.36
C ILE A 27 -5.21 -3.79 -8.92
N TYR A 28 -4.59 -2.64 -8.72
CA TYR A 28 -3.24 -2.37 -9.19
C TYR A 28 -2.34 -2.22 -7.97
N ILE A 29 -1.29 -3.03 -7.86
CA ILE A 29 -0.22 -2.81 -6.89
C ILE A 29 0.63 -1.67 -7.42
N VAL A 30 0.50 -0.50 -6.79
CA VAL A 30 1.20 0.71 -7.20
C VAL A 30 2.63 0.68 -6.68
N ASP A 31 2.79 0.32 -5.40
CA ASP A 31 4.07 0.24 -4.72
C ASP A 31 3.93 -0.51 -3.38
N TYR A 32 5.04 -0.94 -2.83
CA TYR A 32 5.11 -1.40 -1.45
C TYR A 32 6.42 -0.98 -0.76
N TYR A 33 6.31 -0.74 0.53
CA TYR A 33 7.43 -0.56 1.45
C TYR A 33 7.55 -1.82 2.29
N ARG A 34 8.77 -2.38 2.41
CA ARG A 34 9.08 -3.54 3.22
C ARG A 34 10.45 -3.39 3.84
N GLU A 35 10.49 -3.08 5.13
CA GLU A 35 11.73 -2.81 5.85
C GLU A 35 11.62 -3.21 7.32
N HIS A 36 12.76 -3.49 7.94
CA HIS A 36 12.86 -3.58 9.39
C HIS A 36 13.01 -2.17 9.97
N SER A 37 11.92 -1.55 10.32
CA SER A 37 11.88 -0.18 10.84
C SER A 37 11.27 -0.11 12.23
N PRO A 38 11.74 0.80 13.09
CA PRO A 38 11.12 1.01 14.39
C PRO A 38 9.65 1.41 14.26
N LEU A 39 8.80 0.79 15.07
CA LEU A 39 7.35 1.00 15.02
C LEU A 39 6.96 2.48 15.23
N TYR A 40 7.72 3.23 16.02
CA TYR A 40 7.46 4.66 16.28
C TYR A 40 7.68 5.57 15.06
N ASP A 41 8.45 5.14 14.06
CA ASP A 41 8.67 5.90 12.82
C ASP A 41 7.58 5.64 11.77
N MET A 42 6.83 4.56 11.89
CA MET A 42 5.82 4.15 10.92
C MET A 42 4.75 5.22 10.64
N PRO A 43 4.25 6.01 11.62
CA PRO A 43 3.29 7.08 11.31
C PRO A 43 3.84 8.11 10.32
N LYS A 44 5.11 8.48 10.42
CA LYS A 44 5.76 9.43 9.50
C LYS A 44 5.95 8.79 8.12
N THR A 45 6.39 7.54 8.08
CA THR A 45 6.57 6.77 6.85
C THR A 45 5.25 6.64 6.09
N ILE A 46 4.17 6.27 6.78
CA ILE A 46 2.82 6.18 6.20
C ILE A 46 2.38 7.53 5.60
N ILE A 47 2.59 8.64 6.32
CA ILE A 47 2.23 9.98 5.84
C ILE A 47 3.06 10.38 4.61
N ASN A 48 4.34 10.07 4.58
CA ASN A 48 5.20 10.38 3.44
C ASN A 48 4.76 9.59 2.19
N ILE A 49 4.45 8.30 2.34
CA ILE A 49 3.91 7.47 1.27
C ILE A 49 2.54 8.01 0.81
N ALA A 50 1.66 8.37 1.73
CA ALA A 50 0.36 8.94 1.40
C ALA A 50 0.47 10.28 0.62
N ARG A 51 1.48 11.10 0.93
CA ARG A 51 1.79 12.32 0.17
C ARG A 51 2.32 12.03 -1.24
N GLN A 52 3.16 11.00 -1.35
CA GLN A 52 3.75 10.60 -2.63
C GLN A 52 2.69 10.11 -3.61
N TYR A 53 1.73 9.33 -3.12
CA TYR A 53 0.67 8.72 -3.93
C TYR A 53 -0.67 9.43 -3.81
N HIS A 54 -0.66 10.73 -3.46
CA HIS A 54 -1.88 11.52 -3.38
C HIS A 54 -2.66 11.53 -4.73
N PRO A 55 -3.99 11.37 -4.70
CA PRO A 55 -4.88 11.32 -3.53
C PRO A 55 -5.04 9.92 -2.94
N VAL A 56 -4.67 9.76 -1.68
CA VAL A 56 -4.95 8.54 -0.93
C VAL A 56 -6.27 8.70 -0.18
N ARG A 57 -7.19 7.79 -0.42
CA ARG A 57 -8.53 7.83 0.18
C ARG A 57 -8.56 7.25 1.59
N ARG A 58 -7.73 6.24 1.85
CA ARG A 58 -7.75 5.49 3.10
C ARG A 58 -6.42 4.77 3.35
N VAL A 59 -6.06 4.67 4.61
CA VAL A 59 -4.96 3.84 5.10
C VAL A 59 -5.54 2.83 6.10
N ASN A 60 -5.42 1.55 5.80
CA ASN A 60 -5.77 0.48 6.72
C ASN A 60 -4.55 0.13 7.56
N VAL A 61 -4.70 0.18 8.86
CA VAL A 61 -3.68 -0.28 9.81
C VAL A 61 -4.24 -1.47 10.54
N GLU A 62 -3.47 -2.53 10.67
CA GLU A 62 -3.86 -3.67 11.48
C GLU A 62 -4.23 -3.19 12.90
N LYS A 63 -5.31 -3.75 13.46
CA LYS A 63 -5.78 -3.39 14.81
C LYS A 63 -5.52 -4.54 15.78
N VAL A 64 -4.26 -4.82 16.07
CA VAL A 64 -3.83 -5.78 17.10
C VAL A 64 -2.87 -5.06 18.06
N GLY A 65 -3.06 -5.20 19.37
CA GLY A 65 -2.18 -4.64 20.38
C GLY A 65 -1.93 -3.11 20.27
N ALA A 66 -0.66 -2.69 20.34
CA ALA A 66 -0.25 -1.28 20.32
C ALA A 66 -0.44 -0.58 18.95
N GLN A 67 -0.75 -1.32 17.90
CA GLN A 67 -0.94 -0.77 16.55
C GLN A 67 -2.14 0.19 16.45
N GLY A 68 -3.08 0.12 17.41
CA GLY A 68 -4.12 1.13 17.55
C GLY A 68 -3.59 2.55 17.74
N ILE A 69 -2.43 2.69 18.41
CA ILE A 69 -1.75 3.97 18.63
C ILE A 69 -1.22 4.53 17.31
N ILE A 70 -0.73 3.68 16.42
CA ILE A 70 -0.23 4.08 15.08
C ILE A 70 -1.34 4.74 14.27
N LYS A 71 -2.53 4.13 14.23
CA LYS A 71 -3.71 4.69 13.56
C LYS A 71 -4.00 6.11 14.05
N ASP A 72 -4.01 6.33 15.35
CA ASP A 72 -4.33 7.64 15.93
C ASP A 72 -3.23 8.66 15.65
N HIS A 73 -1.95 8.25 15.67
CA HIS A 73 -0.83 9.09 15.26
C HIS A 73 -0.89 9.48 13.78
N VAL A 74 -1.19 8.54 12.89
CA VAL A 74 -1.37 8.81 11.46
C VAL A 74 -2.48 9.84 11.25
N ASN A 75 -3.64 9.68 11.93
CA ASN A 75 -4.75 10.62 11.83
C ASN A 75 -4.38 12.01 12.37
N LYS A 76 -3.63 12.08 13.46
CA LYS A 76 -3.13 13.36 14.02
C LYS A 76 -2.18 14.08 13.05
N LEU A 77 -1.31 13.34 12.37
CA LEU A 77 -0.40 13.90 11.36
C LEU A 77 -1.15 14.30 10.08
N ALA A 78 -2.07 13.45 9.60
CA ALA A 78 -2.90 13.73 8.44
C ALA A 78 -3.78 14.99 8.64
N GLY A 79 -4.35 15.18 9.82
CA GLY A 79 -5.16 16.35 10.15
C GLY A 79 -4.38 17.69 10.12
N LYS A 80 -3.05 17.64 10.14
CA LYS A 80 -2.17 18.81 9.98
C LYS A 80 -1.73 19.04 8.53
N ASP A 81 -2.04 18.13 7.63
CA ASP A 81 -1.62 18.16 6.24
C ASP A 81 -2.79 18.50 5.32
N ARG A 82 -2.71 19.66 4.65
CA ARG A 82 -3.77 20.14 3.74
C ARG A 82 -4.02 19.21 2.53
N LYS A 83 -3.08 18.32 2.20
CA LYS A 83 -3.20 17.37 1.09
C LYS A 83 -3.87 16.06 1.48
N LEU A 84 -3.97 15.77 2.77
CA LEU A 84 -4.50 14.50 3.26
C LEU A 84 -5.86 14.70 3.92
N ALA A 85 -6.73 13.70 3.76
CA ALA A 85 -8.05 13.74 4.37
C ALA A 85 -7.96 13.58 5.90
N PRO A 86 -8.71 14.35 6.69
CA PRO A 86 -8.89 14.07 8.10
C PRO A 86 -9.48 12.66 8.29
N GLY A 87 -8.99 11.92 9.30
CA GLY A 87 -9.43 10.54 9.51
C GLY A 87 -8.97 9.54 8.45
N LEU A 88 -7.84 9.84 7.79
CA LEU A 88 -7.26 9.03 6.72
C LEU A 88 -7.10 7.56 7.11
N SER A 89 -6.69 7.30 8.37
CA SER A 89 -6.36 5.95 8.85
C SER A 89 -7.50 5.32 9.63
N GLN A 90 -7.75 4.03 9.36
CA GLN A 90 -8.67 3.19 10.10
C GLN A 90 -7.99 1.91 10.57
N GLY A 91 -8.44 1.38 11.73
CA GLY A 91 -8.01 0.06 12.20
C GLY A 91 -8.81 -1.04 11.52
N VAL A 92 -8.13 -2.07 11.04
CA VAL A 92 -8.73 -3.28 10.48
C VAL A 92 -8.31 -4.46 11.35
N ARG A 93 -9.25 -5.28 11.77
CA ARG A 93 -8.99 -6.50 12.53
C ARG A 93 -9.23 -7.71 11.64
N PRO A 94 -8.29 -8.66 11.58
CA PRO A 94 -8.55 -9.94 10.94
C PRO A 94 -9.73 -10.66 11.59
N PRO A 95 -10.53 -11.41 10.82
CA PRO A 95 -11.61 -12.22 11.39
C PRO A 95 -11.04 -13.25 12.36
N GLY A 96 -11.63 -13.34 13.56
CA GLY A 96 -11.22 -14.33 14.56
C GLY A 96 -11.58 -15.75 14.14
N GLY A 97 -10.77 -16.73 14.54
CA GLY A 97 -11.05 -18.16 14.31
C GLY A 97 -10.76 -18.66 12.88
N ILE A 98 -10.30 -17.79 11.98
CA ILE A 98 -9.90 -18.17 10.62
C ILE A 98 -8.38 -18.14 10.57
N LYS A 99 -7.76 -19.21 10.05
CA LYS A 99 -6.32 -19.23 9.82
C LYS A 99 -5.89 -18.16 8.82
N LYS A 100 -4.65 -17.72 8.94
CA LYS A 100 -4.08 -16.69 8.04
C LYS A 100 -4.14 -17.15 6.59
N GLU A 101 -3.72 -18.36 6.33
CA GLU A 101 -3.71 -18.97 5.00
C GLU A 101 -5.12 -18.97 4.38
N ASP A 102 -6.12 -19.44 5.13
CA ASP A 102 -7.51 -19.55 4.65
C ASP A 102 -8.08 -18.16 4.30
N ARG A 103 -7.76 -17.12 5.10
CA ARG A 103 -8.25 -15.76 4.83
C ARG A 103 -7.56 -15.12 3.63
N LEU A 104 -6.25 -15.38 3.43
CA LEU A 104 -5.51 -14.90 2.27
C LEU A 104 -6.04 -15.57 1.00
N GLU A 105 -6.19 -16.89 1.03
CA GLU A 105 -6.73 -17.66 -0.08
C GLU A 105 -8.16 -17.22 -0.45
N ALA A 106 -9.04 -17.09 0.53
CA ALA A 106 -10.42 -16.68 0.30
C ALA A 106 -10.56 -15.29 -0.35
N LEU A 107 -9.64 -14.37 -0.05
CA LEU A 107 -9.67 -13.02 -0.63
C LEU A 107 -8.91 -12.93 -1.96
N LEU A 108 -7.71 -13.50 -2.03
CA LEU A 108 -6.80 -13.27 -3.14
C LEU A 108 -7.07 -14.20 -4.33
N CYS A 109 -7.42 -15.48 -4.09
CA CYS A 109 -7.67 -16.41 -5.18
C CYS A 109 -8.79 -15.95 -6.15
N PRO A 110 -9.95 -15.44 -5.71
CA PRO A 110 -10.96 -14.93 -6.64
C PRO A 110 -10.47 -13.74 -7.48
N ILE A 111 -9.61 -12.88 -6.89
CA ILE A 111 -9.06 -11.70 -7.58
C ILE A 111 -8.06 -12.14 -8.65
N VAL A 112 -7.17 -13.07 -8.31
CA VAL A 112 -6.16 -13.61 -9.24
C VAL A 112 -6.82 -14.41 -10.35
N ASN A 113 -7.71 -15.36 -10.01
CA ASN A 113 -8.43 -16.19 -10.99
C ASN A 113 -9.33 -15.35 -11.90
N GLY A 114 -9.92 -14.28 -11.38
CA GLY A 114 -10.69 -13.31 -12.13
C GLY A 114 -9.86 -12.37 -12.99
N ARG A 115 -8.52 -12.49 -12.98
CA ARG A 115 -7.59 -11.58 -13.69
C ARG A 115 -7.80 -10.12 -13.31
N LYS A 116 -8.08 -9.87 -12.03
CA LYS A 116 -8.36 -8.53 -11.48
C LYS A 116 -7.17 -7.94 -10.72
N LEU A 117 -6.04 -8.65 -10.62
CA LEU A 117 -4.83 -8.18 -9.96
C LEU A 117 -3.75 -7.87 -11.00
N PHE A 118 -3.25 -6.65 -10.95
CA PHE A 118 -2.20 -6.14 -11.83
C PHE A 118 -0.98 -5.79 -10.99
N ILE A 119 0.15 -6.39 -11.33
CA ILE A 119 1.43 -6.27 -10.62
C ILE A 119 2.47 -5.80 -11.63
N LYS A 120 3.25 -4.80 -11.27
CA LYS A 120 4.37 -4.35 -12.10
C LYS A 120 5.50 -5.36 -12.05
N LYS A 121 6.24 -5.49 -13.16
CA LYS A 121 7.35 -6.43 -13.25
C LYS A 121 8.44 -6.19 -12.20
N GLU A 122 8.68 -4.94 -11.83
CA GLU A 122 9.64 -4.58 -10.79
C GLU A 122 9.24 -4.98 -9.36
N HIS A 123 7.99 -5.42 -9.15
CA HIS A 123 7.50 -5.89 -7.86
C HIS A 123 7.69 -7.41 -7.70
N GLU A 124 8.90 -7.93 -7.96
CA GLU A 124 9.21 -9.36 -7.92
C GLU A 124 8.89 -9.99 -6.56
N GLY A 125 9.19 -9.29 -5.45
CA GLY A 125 9.02 -9.84 -4.11
C GLY A 125 7.61 -10.33 -3.79
N ILE A 126 6.56 -9.63 -4.23
CA ILE A 126 5.18 -10.10 -4.01
C ILE A 126 4.81 -11.23 -4.96
N ILE A 127 5.39 -11.25 -6.16
CA ILE A 127 5.19 -12.34 -7.12
C ILE A 127 5.80 -13.64 -6.55
N ASP A 128 6.99 -13.56 -5.98
CA ASP A 128 7.67 -14.68 -5.34
C ASP A 128 6.85 -15.22 -4.15
N GLU A 129 6.38 -14.34 -3.25
CA GLU A 129 5.51 -14.78 -2.14
C GLU A 129 4.21 -15.44 -2.63
N MET A 130 3.61 -14.97 -3.74
CA MET A 130 2.42 -15.60 -4.34
C MET A 130 2.71 -17.01 -4.87
N PHE A 131 3.86 -17.23 -5.49
CA PHE A 131 4.25 -18.55 -5.99
C PHE A 131 4.61 -19.53 -4.87
N GLU A 132 5.22 -19.05 -3.80
CA GLU A 132 5.63 -19.87 -2.67
C GLU A 132 4.47 -20.18 -1.69
N PHE A 133 3.42 -19.35 -1.70
CA PHE A 133 2.27 -19.50 -0.79
C PHE A 133 1.54 -20.84 -0.98
N PRO A 134 1.13 -21.54 0.10
CA PRO A 134 1.22 -21.15 1.51
C PRO A 134 2.48 -21.66 2.24
N LYS A 135 3.45 -22.21 1.55
CA LYS A 135 4.64 -22.86 2.13
C LYS A 135 5.88 -21.98 2.14
N GLY A 136 5.76 -20.78 1.61
CA GLY A 136 6.84 -19.79 1.58
C GLY A 136 7.31 -19.40 2.98
N ARG A 137 8.56 -18.91 3.06
CA ARG A 137 9.15 -18.42 4.30
C ARG A 137 8.53 -17.10 4.75
N ASN A 138 8.15 -16.27 3.81
CA ASN A 138 7.59 -14.94 4.05
C ASN A 138 6.22 -14.86 3.37
N ASP A 139 5.30 -14.16 4.00
CA ASP A 139 3.97 -13.85 3.50
C ASP A 139 3.51 -12.43 3.89
N ASP A 140 4.49 -11.60 4.30
CA ASP A 140 4.24 -10.24 4.81
C ASP A 140 3.62 -9.33 3.74
N LEU A 141 4.06 -9.46 2.47
CA LEU A 141 3.51 -8.68 1.36
C LEU A 141 2.09 -9.11 1.02
N LEU A 142 1.79 -10.42 1.11
CA LEU A 142 0.43 -10.94 0.92
C LEU A 142 -0.50 -10.47 2.04
N ASP A 143 -0.04 -10.44 3.28
CA ASP A 143 -0.81 -9.88 4.41
C ASP A 143 -1.04 -8.39 4.23
N GLY A 144 -0.01 -7.63 3.84
CA GLY A 144 -0.14 -6.22 3.49
C GLY A 144 -1.16 -6.00 2.37
N LEU A 145 -1.17 -6.84 1.34
CA LEU A 145 -2.15 -6.81 0.27
C LEU A 145 -3.56 -7.13 0.77
N TRP A 146 -3.70 -8.12 1.66
CA TRP A 146 -4.98 -8.45 2.27
C TRP A 146 -5.57 -7.25 3.01
N TYR A 147 -4.77 -6.56 3.86
CA TYR A 147 -5.23 -5.34 4.55
C TYR A 147 -5.59 -4.22 3.58
N ALA A 148 -4.87 -4.08 2.48
CA ALA A 148 -5.16 -3.05 1.49
C ALA A 148 -6.49 -3.31 0.77
N VAL A 149 -6.75 -4.56 0.38
CA VAL A 149 -7.91 -4.95 -0.44
C VAL A 149 -9.18 -5.11 0.37
N THR A 150 -9.11 -5.63 1.61
CA THR A 150 -10.28 -6.04 2.40
C THR A 150 -11.33 -4.95 2.60
N THR A 151 -10.94 -3.67 2.59
CA THR A 151 -11.87 -2.54 2.71
C THR A 151 -11.85 -1.62 1.50
N ALA A 152 -11.14 -2.00 0.42
CA ALA A 152 -11.07 -1.23 -0.79
C ALA A 152 -12.45 -1.15 -1.47
N LYS A 153 -12.81 0.05 -1.89
CA LYS A 153 -14.07 0.28 -2.61
C LYS A 153 -13.75 0.91 -3.95
N PRO A 154 -14.33 0.41 -5.05
CA PRO A 154 -14.18 1.04 -6.33
C PRO A 154 -14.71 2.48 -6.27
N PRO A 155 -14.22 3.39 -7.11
CA PRO A 155 -14.81 4.70 -7.25
C PRO A 155 -16.28 4.55 -7.64
N LYS A 156 -17.15 5.42 -7.12
CA LYS A 156 -18.51 5.52 -7.67
C LYS A 156 -18.33 5.92 -9.14
N SER A 157 -18.99 5.21 -10.04
CA SER A 157 -18.89 5.39 -11.47
C SER A 157 -19.31 6.81 -11.89
N SER A 158 -18.38 7.70 -11.84
CA SER A 158 -18.29 8.85 -12.72
C SER A 158 -17.07 8.51 -13.57
N ALA A 159 -17.25 8.45 -14.89
CA ALA A 159 -16.19 8.15 -15.81
C ALA A 159 -14.93 8.98 -15.45
N VAL A 160 -14.02 8.39 -14.69
CA VAL A 160 -12.67 8.94 -14.60
C VAL A 160 -12.06 8.56 -15.93
N ASP A 161 -11.94 9.55 -16.77
CA ASP A 161 -11.28 9.44 -18.05
C ASP A 161 -9.87 8.89 -17.82
N ILE A 162 -9.65 7.63 -18.18
CA ILE A 162 -8.37 6.93 -18.01
C ILE A 162 -7.27 7.69 -18.77
N SER A 163 -7.62 8.42 -19.84
CA SER A 163 -6.71 9.28 -20.60
C SER A 163 -6.03 10.33 -19.71
N THR A 164 -6.74 10.84 -18.69
CA THR A 164 -6.16 11.81 -17.74
C THR A 164 -5.19 11.19 -16.74
N LEU A 165 -5.29 9.89 -16.46
CA LEU A 165 -4.36 9.17 -15.60
C LEU A 165 -3.06 8.86 -16.35
N ASP A 166 -3.18 8.40 -17.60
CA ASP A 166 -2.01 8.16 -18.46
C ASP A 166 -1.26 9.46 -18.77
N GLU A 167 -1.96 10.57 -19.04
CA GLU A 167 -1.34 11.89 -19.20
C GLU A 167 -0.66 12.38 -17.91
N ARG A 168 -1.26 12.14 -16.73
CA ARG A 168 -0.64 12.49 -15.44
C ARG A 168 0.57 11.63 -15.12
N LEU A 169 0.55 10.34 -15.43
CA LEU A 169 1.68 9.44 -15.27
C LEU A 169 2.80 9.80 -16.26
N ALA A 170 2.49 10.01 -17.54
CA ALA A 170 3.44 10.44 -18.57
C ALA A 170 4.05 11.82 -18.25
N ASN A 171 3.28 12.76 -17.73
CA ASN A 171 3.78 14.06 -17.29
C ASN A 171 4.64 13.95 -16.02
N LYS A 172 4.34 13.00 -15.12
CA LYS A 172 5.15 12.73 -13.92
C LYS A 172 6.49 12.09 -14.30
N GLU A 173 6.49 11.16 -15.25
CA GLU A 173 7.72 10.56 -15.79
C GLU A 173 8.57 11.59 -16.55
N LYS A 174 7.98 12.44 -17.39
CA LYS A 174 8.67 13.56 -18.03
C LYS A 174 9.29 14.54 -17.03
N ASN A 175 8.56 14.87 -15.95
CA ASN A 175 9.06 15.74 -14.88
C ASN A 175 10.20 15.07 -14.07
N LEU A 176 10.14 13.76 -13.84
CA LEU A 176 11.23 13.01 -13.19
C LEU A 176 12.46 12.92 -14.10
N ALA A 177 12.26 12.64 -15.39
CA ALA A 177 13.33 12.60 -16.37
C ALA A 177 14.00 13.99 -16.55
N SER A 178 13.23 15.08 -16.62
CA SER A 178 13.79 16.43 -16.71
C SER A 178 14.53 16.83 -15.42
N ARG A 179 14.06 16.43 -14.24
CA ARG A 179 14.77 16.66 -12.97
C ARG A 179 16.07 15.84 -12.88
N ALA A 180 16.07 14.61 -13.40
CA ALA A 180 17.28 13.78 -13.46
C ALA A 180 18.31 14.39 -14.45
N ILE A 181 17.87 14.88 -15.60
CA ILE A 181 18.73 15.55 -16.59
C ILE A 181 19.33 16.83 -15.99
N ASN A 182 18.50 17.66 -15.32
CA ASN A 182 18.98 18.88 -14.68
C ASN A 182 19.97 18.59 -13.54
N TRP A 183 19.79 17.46 -12.82
CA TRP A 183 20.75 17.06 -11.79
C TRP A 183 22.09 16.60 -12.38
N VAL A 184 22.05 15.88 -13.52
CA VAL A 184 23.26 15.40 -14.23
C VAL A 184 23.98 16.54 -14.95
N THR A 185 23.26 17.51 -15.51
CA THR A 185 23.83 18.62 -16.30
C THR A 185 24.17 19.86 -15.47
N GLY A 186 23.75 19.94 -14.20
CA GLY A 186 24.05 21.07 -13.31
C GLY A 186 23.40 22.39 -13.70
N GLN A 187 22.48 22.41 -14.66
CA GLN A 187 21.75 23.63 -15.05
C GLN A 187 20.68 23.96 -14.00
N LYS A 188 20.89 25.05 -13.27
CA LYS A 188 19.85 25.70 -12.46
C LYS A 188 18.96 26.52 -13.38
N ILE A 189 17.64 26.25 -13.33
CA ILE A 189 16.62 27.18 -13.83
C ILE A 189 16.31 28.17 -12.73
#